data_90a4a288bfbef83e6f5aac3e258114a9
#
_entry.id   90a4a288bfbef83e6f5aac3e258114a9
#
_cell.length_a   1.000
_cell.length_b   1.000
_cell.length_c   1.000
_cell.angle_alpha   90.00
_cell.angle_beta   90.00
_cell.angle_gamma   90.00
#
_symmetry.space_group_name_H-M   'P 1'
#
loop_
_entity.id
_entity.type
_entity.pdbx_description
1 polymer ?
#
loop_
_entity_poly.entity_id
_entity_poly.type
_entity_poly.pdbx_seq_one_letter_code
_entity_poly.pdbx_strand_id
1 'polypeptide(L)'
;MAGRVRNLPLLVILMGTSAAAMYLPAAHALVLRNHAVARSFFYSGSILLVLSAMIAIATANNPARNAARSHLVALIGAYLVLPVMLAVPFAQAVPDTSFFNAWFEMLSCFTTTGATLYDTPGRLPPSLHLWRALVGWMGGFFVLLSAVAILAPLNLGGIEVISGHTPGRGTASGRR
;
A
#
# COMPACT_ATOMS: atom_id res chain seq x y z
N MET A 1 22.30 5.13 -2.67
CA MET A 1 21.14 4.27 -2.34
C MET A 1 19.79 4.84 -2.80
N ALA A 2 19.56 6.14 -2.76
CA ALA A 2 18.29 6.78 -3.17
C ALA A 2 17.86 6.56 -4.64
N GLY A 3 18.80 6.38 -5.58
CA GLY A 3 18.47 6.14 -7.00
C GLY A 3 17.87 4.76 -7.32
N ARG A 4 18.11 3.76 -6.46
CA ARG A 4 17.60 2.38 -6.65
C ARG A 4 16.12 2.24 -6.30
N VAL A 5 15.65 3.00 -5.33
CA VAL A 5 14.24 2.96 -4.88
C VAL A 5 13.30 3.56 -5.94
N ARG A 6 13.78 4.52 -6.72
CA ARG A 6 13.00 5.21 -7.76
C ARG A 6 12.58 4.32 -8.94
N ASN A 7 13.24 3.18 -9.12
CA ASN A 7 12.95 2.23 -10.22
C ASN A 7 12.12 1.01 -9.79
N LEU A 8 11.75 0.94 -8.49
CA LEU A 8 10.92 -0.17 -8.01
C LEU A 8 9.46 0.00 -8.43
N PRO A 9 8.78 -1.09 -8.81
CA PRO A 9 7.35 -1.06 -9.04
C PRO A 9 6.61 -0.53 -7.81
N LEU A 10 5.66 0.37 -8.01
CA LEU A 10 4.84 0.95 -6.93
C LEU A 10 4.25 -0.12 -6.01
N LEU A 11 3.78 -1.23 -6.59
CA LEU A 11 3.23 -2.37 -5.84
C LEU A 11 4.22 -2.91 -4.81
N VAL A 12 5.49 -3.06 -5.17
CA VAL A 12 6.52 -3.61 -4.26
C VAL A 12 6.80 -2.65 -3.09
N ILE A 13 6.78 -1.36 -3.35
CA ILE A 13 6.92 -0.34 -2.29
C ILE A 13 5.74 -0.42 -1.33
N LEU A 14 4.51 -0.53 -1.86
CA LEU A 14 3.29 -0.68 -1.05
C LEU A 14 3.30 -1.98 -0.23
N MET A 15 3.75 -3.10 -0.81
CA MET A 15 3.93 -4.36 -0.08
C MET A 15 4.91 -4.21 1.08
N GLY A 16 6.07 -3.60 0.83
CA GLY A 16 7.10 -3.38 1.84
C GLY A 16 6.64 -2.45 2.97
N THR A 17 5.99 -1.34 2.64
CA THR A 17 5.44 -0.40 3.64
C THR A 17 4.33 -1.04 4.46
N SER A 18 3.45 -1.83 3.84
CA SER A 18 2.39 -2.56 4.54
C SER A 18 2.96 -3.64 5.48
N ALA A 19 3.98 -4.37 5.05
CA ALA A 19 4.67 -5.35 5.88
C ALA A 19 5.37 -4.67 7.07
N ALA A 20 6.02 -3.53 6.86
CA ALA A 20 6.64 -2.75 7.93
C ALA A 20 5.60 -2.20 8.92
N ALA A 21 4.43 -1.78 8.46
CA ALA A 21 3.34 -1.30 9.31
C ALA A 21 2.82 -2.37 10.29
N MET A 22 2.99 -3.67 10.00
CA MET A 22 2.58 -4.77 10.88
C MET A 22 3.34 -4.79 12.21
N TYR A 23 4.53 -4.18 12.29
CA TYR A 23 5.25 -4.07 13.56
C TYR A 23 4.59 -3.14 14.57
N LEU A 24 3.74 -2.19 14.12
CA LEU A 24 3.00 -1.31 15.02
C LEU A 24 1.98 -2.08 15.89
N PRO A 25 1.05 -2.87 15.31
CA PRO A 25 0.18 -3.72 16.12
C PRO A 25 0.92 -4.84 16.87
N ALA A 26 2.06 -5.32 16.36
CA ALA A 26 2.90 -6.26 17.10
C ALA A 26 3.46 -5.64 18.39
N ALA A 27 4.02 -4.42 18.31
CA ALA A 27 4.53 -3.70 19.46
C ALA A 27 3.38 -3.36 20.44
N HIS A 28 2.23 -2.90 19.96
CA HIS A 28 1.06 -2.60 20.77
C HIS A 28 0.55 -3.86 21.51
N ALA A 29 0.51 -5.02 20.83
CA ALA A 29 0.12 -6.29 21.44
C ALA A 29 1.12 -6.74 22.53
N LEU A 30 2.42 -6.49 22.34
CA LEU A 30 3.44 -6.76 23.36
C LEU A 30 3.22 -5.92 24.62
N VAL A 31 2.93 -4.62 24.47
CA VAL A 31 2.62 -3.73 25.61
C VAL A 31 1.40 -4.23 26.39
N LEU A 32 0.39 -4.74 25.68
CA LEU A 32 -0.81 -5.33 26.27
C LEU A 32 -0.62 -6.77 26.76
N ARG A 33 0.62 -7.30 26.70
CA ARG A 33 0.97 -8.68 27.08
C ARG A 33 0.19 -9.76 26.29
N ASN A 34 -0.35 -9.44 25.13
CA ASN A 34 -0.99 -10.41 24.23
C ASN A 34 0.05 -10.98 23.25
N HIS A 35 0.83 -11.95 23.76
CA HIS A 35 1.95 -12.55 23.01
C HIS A 35 1.50 -13.35 21.78
N ALA A 36 0.28 -13.87 21.75
CA ALA A 36 -0.25 -14.60 20.61
C ALA A 36 -0.43 -13.66 19.40
N VAL A 37 -1.13 -12.54 19.61
CA VAL A 37 -1.32 -11.50 18.57
C VAL A 37 0.01 -10.88 18.17
N ALA A 38 0.89 -10.56 19.14
CA ALA A 38 2.19 -9.99 18.86
C ALA A 38 3.02 -10.88 17.91
N ARG A 39 3.05 -12.20 18.16
CA ARG A 39 3.76 -13.16 17.32
C ARG A 39 3.17 -13.26 15.92
N SER A 40 1.84 -13.31 15.80
CA SER A 40 1.16 -13.36 14.49
C SER A 40 1.57 -12.18 13.61
N PHE A 41 1.54 -10.96 14.15
CA PHE A 41 1.92 -9.75 13.42
C PHE A 41 3.42 -9.68 13.14
N PHE A 42 4.26 -10.05 14.11
CA PHE A 42 5.71 -10.01 13.96
C PHE A 42 6.19 -10.99 12.88
N TYR A 43 5.75 -12.25 12.93
CA TYR A 43 6.17 -13.25 11.95
C TYR A 43 5.62 -12.95 10.56
N SER A 44 4.33 -12.59 10.46
CA SER A 44 3.75 -12.21 9.17
C SER A 44 4.45 -11.00 8.57
N GLY A 45 4.69 -9.96 9.37
CA GLY A 45 5.42 -8.77 8.93
C GLY A 45 6.83 -9.10 8.44
N SER A 46 7.56 -9.94 9.18
CA SER A 46 8.93 -10.33 8.81
C SER A 46 8.97 -11.15 7.51
N ILE A 47 8.10 -12.15 7.38
CA ILE A 47 8.03 -13.00 6.18
C ILE A 47 7.64 -12.14 4.96
N LEU A 48 6.62 -11.30 5.09
CA LEU A 48 6.14 -10.45 4.01
C LEU A 48 7.15 -9.35 3.65
N LEU A 49 7.91 -8.85 4.61
CA LEU A 49 8.99 -7.90 4.36
C LEU A 49 10.13 -8.55 3.55
N VAL A 50 10.55 -9.75 3.94
CA VAL A 50 11.55 -10.52 3.20
C VAL A 50 11.06 -10.82 1.79
N LEU A 51 9.81 -11.28 1.64
CA LEU A 51 9.21 -11.54 0.33
C LEU A 51 9.18 -10.27 -0.54
N SER A 52 8.77 -9.14 0.05
CA SER A 52 8.76 -7.85 -0.65
C SER A 52 10.17 -7.43 -1.09
N ALA A 53 11.17 -7.65 -0.23
CA ALA A 53 12.57 -7.37 -0.55
C ALA A 53 13.09 -8.27 -1.68
N MET A 54 12.74 -9.56 -1.67
CA MET A 54 13.10 -10.49 -2.75
C MET A 54 12.49 -10.06 -4.10
N ILE A 55 11.20 -9.69 -4.11
CA ILE A 55 10.53 -9.19 -5.31
C ILE A 55 11.17 -7.87 -5.76
N ALA A 56 11.52 -6.98 -4.82
CA ALA A 56 12.22 -5.73 -5.12
C ALA A 56 13.55 -5.97 -5.84
N ILE A 57 14.34 -6.91 -5.35
CA ILE A 57 15.63 -7.28 -5.97
C ILE A 57 15.41 -7.89 -7.36
N ALA A 58 14.44 -8.80 -7.49
CA ALA A 58 14.13 -9.46 -8.77
C ALA A 58 13.65 -8.48 -9.84
N THR A 59 12.94 -7.43 -9.45
CA THR A 59 12.37 -6.43 -10.37
C THR A 59 13.25 -5.21 -10.60
N ALA A 60 14.29 -5.00 -9.80
CA ALA A 60 15.15 -3.81 -9.84
C ALA A 60 15.85 -3.56 -11.19
N ASN A 61 16.11 -4.62 -11.96
CA ASN A 61 16.82 -4.55 -13.23
C ASN A 61 15.90 -4.55 -14.47
N ASN A 62 14.57 -4.60 -14.27
CA ASN A 62 13.60 -4.59 -15.36
C ASN A 62 12.77 -3.29 -15.35
N PRO A 63 13.26 -2.19 -15.94
CA PRO A 63 12.48 -0.95 -16.01
C PRO A 63 11.23 -1.17 -16.86
N ALA A 64 10.09 -0.71 -16.37
CA ALA A 64 8.82 -0.82 -17.09
C ALA A 64 8.89 -0.06 -18.42
N ARG A 65 8.62 -0.76 -19.50
CA ARG A 65 8.68 -0.24 -20.89
C ARG A 65 7.67 0.91 -21.14
N ASN A 66 6.55 0.91 -20.42
CA ASN A 66 5.50 1.94 -20.48
C ASN A 66 5.09 2.32 -19.06
N ALA A 67 5.54 3.47 -18.57
CA ALA A 67 5.30 3.92 -17.20
C ALA A 67 3.80 4.04 -16.85
N ALA A 68 2.97 4.64 -17.72
CA ALA A 68 1.54 4.82 -17.47
C ALA A 68 0.79 3.49 -17.31
N ARG A 69 1.02 2.53 -18.23
CA ARG A 69 0.40 1.19 -18.14
C ARG A 69 0.89 0.42 -16.91
N SER A 70 2.16 0.56 -16.57
CA SER A 70 2.73 -0.07 -15.37
C SER A 70 2.11 0.46 -14.09
N HIS A 71 1.82 1.76 -14.01
CA HIS A 71 1.15 2.35 -12.85
C HIS A 71 -0.30 1.87 -12.70
N LEU A 72 -1.07 1.81 -13.78
CA LEU A 72 -2.45 1.29 -13.75
C LEU A 72 -2.49 -0.19 -13.32
N VAL A 73 -1.61 -1.02 -13.88
CA VAL A 73 -1.52 -2.44 -13.47
C VAL A 73 -1.09 -2.56 -12.02
N ALA A 74 -0.16 -1.72 -11.55
CA ALA A 74 0.25 -1.71 -10.15
C ALA A 74 -0.88 -1.28 -9.21
N LEU A 75 -1.73 -0.32 -9.61
CA LEU A 75 -2.89 0.12 -8.84
C LEU A 75 -3.92 -1.02 -8.70
N ILE A 76 -4.30 -1.65 -9.81
CA ILE A 76 -5.23 -2.79 -9.78
C ILE A 76 -4.63 -3.95 -8.98
N GLY A 77 -3.35 -4.25 -9.20
CA GLY A 77 -2.63 -5.27 -8.46
C GLY A 77 -2.59 -5.01 -6.96
N ALA A 78 -2.48 -3.75 -6.54
CA ALA A 78 -2.50 -3.37 -5.13
C ALA A 78 -3.84 -3.70 -4.46
N TYR A 79 -4.97 -3.40 -5.09
CA TYR A 79 -6.29 -3.75 -4.56
C TYR A 79 -6.54 -5.26 -4.46
N LEU A 80 -5.86 -6.06 -5.27
CA LEU A 80 -5.97 -7.52 -5.22
C LEU A 80 -4.97 -8.14 -4.23
N VAL A 81 -3.72 -7.70 -4.24
CA VAL A 81 -2.63 -8.33 -3.49
C VAL A 81 -2.56 -7.84 -2.05
N LEU A 82 -2.68 -6.52 -1.81
CA LEU A 82 -2.51 -5.98 -0.47
C LEU A 82 -3.54 -6.52 0.53
N PRO A 83 -4.85 -6.58 0.25
CA PRO A 83 -5.81 -7.14 1.20
C PRO A 83 -5.52 -8.59 1.58
N VAL A 84 -5.00 -9.40 0.65
CA VAL A 84 -4.57 -10.78 0.93
C VAL A 84 -3.41 -10.80 1.93
N MET A 85 -2.38 -9.95 1.70
CA MET A 85 -1.24 -9.84 2.62
C MET A 85 -1.66 -9.33 4.01
N LEU A 86 -2.52 -8.31 4.06
CA LEU A 86 -2.99 -7.69 5.29
C LEU A 86 -3.89 -8.64 6.11
N ALA A 87 -4.57 -9.57 5.44
CA ALA A 87 -5.42 -10.59 6.07
C ALA A 87 -4.63 -11.68 6.80
N VAL A 88 -3.39 -11.95 6.40
CA VAL A 88 -2.59 -13.04 7.00
C VAL A 88 -2.44 -12.88 8.52
N PRO A 89 -1.91 -11.78 9.07
CA PRO A 89 -1.78 -11.61 10.51
C PRO A 89 -3.14 -11.52 11.21
N PHE A 90 -4.16 -10.98 10.55
CA PHE A 90 -5.51 -10.88 11.10
C PHE A 90 -6.14 -12.26 11.31
N ALA A 91 -6.09 -13.14 10.29
CA ALA A 91 -6.60 -14.50 10.37
C ALA A 91 -5.89 -15.35 11.42
N GLN A 92 -4.57 -15.16 11.59
CA GLN A 92 -3.79 -15.87 12.61
C GLN A 92 -4.07 -15.35 14.03
N ALA A 93 -4.46 -14.08 14.18
CA ALA A 93 -4.74 -13.49 15.48
C ALA A 93 -6.16 -13.75 15.99
N VAL A 94 -7.10 -14.20 15.13
CA VAL A 94 -8.50 -14.53 15.47
C VAL A 94 -8.76 -15.99 15.13
N PRO A 95 -8.62 -16.94 16.09
CA PRO A 95 -8.66 -18.38 15.83
C PRO A 95 -9.95 -18.92 15.23
N ASP A 96 -11.08 -18.27 15.50
CA ASP A 96 -12.43 -18.67 15.04
C ASP A 96 -12.86 -17.94 13.75
N THR A 97 -11.91 -17.36 13.04
CA THR A 97 -12.15 -16.64 11.78
C THR A 97 -11.58 -17.42 10.59
N SER A 98 -12.38 -17.54 9.51
CA SER A 98 -11.87 -18.06 8.25
C SER A 98 -10.96 -17.04 7.58
N PHE A 99 -10.01 -17.52 6.77
CA PHE A 99 -9.15 -16.63 6.00
C PHE A 99 -9.96 -15.70 5.06
N PHE A 100 -11.06 -16.20 4.53
CA PHE A 100 -11.95 -15.41 3.67
C PHE A 100 -12.60 -14.24 4.42
N ASN A 101 -13.04 -14.47 5.67
CA ASN A 101 -13.58 -13.41 6.52
C ASN A 101 -12.52 -12.36 6.87
N ALA A 102 -11.30 -12.80 7.18
CA ALA A 102 -10.17 -11.89 7.42
C ALA A 102 -9.81 -11.08 6.17
N TRP A 103 -9.84 -11.71 5.00
CA TRP A 103 -9.61 -11.03 3.73
C TRP A 103 -10.70 -10.01 3.44
N PHE A 104 -11.98 -10.35 3.62
CA PHE A 104 -13.10 -9.42 3.45
C PHE A 104 -12.95 -8.20 4.36
N GLU A 105 -12.62 -8.44 5.64
CA GLU A 105 -12.41 -7.37 6.61
C GLU A 105 -11.27 -6.43 6.20
N MET A 106 -10.14 -6.98 5.77
CA MET A 106 -8.99 -6.18 5.31
C MET A 106 -9.26 -5.48 3.98
N LEU A 107 -9.97 -6.12 3.06
CA LEU A 107 -10.42 -5.49 1.82
C LEU A 107 -11.35 -4.31 2.10
N SER A 108 -12.32 -4.50 2.99
CA SER A 108 -13.26 -3.46 3.39
C SER A 108 -12.56 -2.27 4.06
N CYS A 109 -11.60 -2.52 4.95
CA CYS A 109 -10.79 -1.48 5.55
C CYS A 109 -9.92 -0.77 4.50
N PHE A 110 -9.24 -1.52 3.64
CA PHE A 110 -8.33 -0.96 2.63
C PHE A 110 -9.06 -0.15 1.54
N THR A 111 -10.27 -0.56 1.15
CA THR A 111 -11.12 0.20 0.22
C THR A 111 -11.88 1.34 0.87
N THR A 112 -11.68 1.58 2.18
CA THR A 112 -12.40 2.57 2.98
C THR A 112 -13.91 2.39 3.01
N THR A 113 -14.39 1.19 2.71
CA THR A 113 -15.82 0.84 2.71
C THR A 113 -16.38 0.80 4.13
N GLY A 114 -15.59 0.29 5.10
CA GLY A 114 -15.98 0.24 6.52
C GLY A 114 -16.99 -0.86 6.88
N ALA A 115 -17.34 -1.76 5.95
CA ALA A 115 -18.16 -2.92 6.27
C ALA A 115 -17.39 -3.89 7.17
N THR A 116 -18.05 -4.46 8.18
CA THR A 116 -17.42 -5.37 9.14
C THR A 116 -18.28 -6.61 9.36
N LEU A 117 -17.61 -7.74 9.59
CA LEU A 117 -18.22 -8.99 10.00
C LEU A 117 -18.24 -9.15 11.53
N TYR A 118 -17.70 -8.18 12.26
CA TYR A 118 -17.55 -8.22 13.72
C TYR A 118 -18.45 -7.17 14.39
N ASP A 119 -19.71 -7.55 14.64
CA ASP A 119 -20.71 -6.64 15.21
C ASP A 119 -20.40 -6.25 16.67
N THR A 120 -19.67 -7.11 17.39
CA THR A 120 -19.30 -6.86 18.78
C THR A 120 -17.83 -6.45 18.86
N PRO A 121 -17.52 -5.18 19.19
CA PRO A 121 -16.14 -4.69 19.26
C PRO A 121 -15.24 -5.49 20.21
N GLY A 122 -15.79 -5.96 21.33
CA GLY A 122 -15.04 -6.74 22.33
C GLY A 122 -14.57 -8.13 21.85
N ARG A 123 -15.04 -8.62 20.70
CA ARG A 123 -14.60 -9.87 20.10
C ARG A 123 -13.15 -9.79 19.57
N LEU A 124 -12.73 -8.60 19.15
CA LEU A 124 -11.39 -8.40 18.61
C LEU A 124 -10.45 -7.83 19.67
N PRO A 125 -9.23 -8.35 19.81
CA PRO A 125 -8.20 -7.73 20.62
C PRO A 125 -7.91 -6.27 20.21
N PRO A 126 -7.57 -5.37 21.15
CA PRO A 126 -7.32 -3.94 20.84
C PRO A 126 -6.30 -3.70 19.73
N SER A 127 -5.28 -4.56 19.61
CA SER A 127 -4.27 -4.44 18.55
C SER A 127 -4.82 -4.71 17.15
N LEU A 128 -5.91 -5.46 17.04
CA LEU A 128 -6.60 -5.68 15.76
C LEU A 128 -7.45 -4.46 15.36
N HIS A 129 -8.03 -3.76 16.32
CA HIS A 129 -8.66 -2.46 16.04
C HIS A 129 -7.65 -1.43 15.54
N LEU A 130 -6.47 -1.38 16.17
CA LEU A 130 -5.37 -0.55 15.68
C LEU A 130 -4.97 -0.94 14.25
N TRP A 131 -4.89 -2.26 13.97
CA TRP A 131 -4.57 -2.75 12.62
C TRP A 131 -5.61 -2.32 11.59
N ARG A 132 -6.89 -2.49 11.88
CA ARG A 132 -7.99 -2.04 11.02
C ARG A 132 -7.92 -0.53 10.73
N ALA A 133 -7.64 0.28 11.75
CA ALA A 133 -7.47 1.72 11.60
C ALA A 133 -6.28 2.07 10.70
N LEU A 134 -5.12 1.41 10.88
CA LEU A 134 -3.93 1.60 10.05
C LEU A 134 -4.19 1.21 8.60
N VAL A 135 -4.85 0.06 8.38
CA VAL A 135 -5.20 -0.41 7.03
C VAL A 135 -6.17 0.57 6.36
N GLY A 136 -7.17 1.08 7.08
CA GLY A 136 -8.09 2.08 6.56
C GLY A 136 -7.39 3.39 6.20
N TRP A 137 -6.45 3.85 7.04
CA TRP A 137 -5.65 5.04 6.76
C TRP A 137 -4.75 4.84 5.52
N MET A 138 -4.05 3.70 5.44
CA MET A 138 -3.24 3.36 4.26
C MET A 138 -4.09 3.28 2.99
N GLY A 139 -5.28 2.68 3.09
CA GLY A 139 -6.22 2.58 2.00
C GLY A 139 -6.72 3.94 1.51
N GLY A 140 -7.11 4.83 2.43
CA GLY A 140 -7.51 6.21 2.11
C GLY A 140 -6.41 6.99 1.41
N PHE A 141 -5.17 6.88 1.90
CA PHE A 141 -4.00 7.47 1.25
C PHE A 141 -3.79 6.88 -0.17
N PHE A 142 -3.96 5.56 -0.31
CA PHE A 142 -3.82 4.88 -1.60
C PHE A 142 -4.91 5.30 -2.61
N VAL A 143 -6.15 5.54 -2.15
CA VAL A 143 -7.23 6.09 -3.01
C VAL A 143 -6.84 7.47 -3.54
N LEU A 144 -6.31 8.35 -2.69
CA LEU A 144 -5.83 9.67 -3.12
C LEU A 144 -4.70 9.57 -4.14
N LEU A 145 -3.71 8.72 -3.90
CA LEU A 145 -2.63 8.46 -4.86
C LEU A 145 -3.17 7.96 -6.20
N SER A 146 -4.14 7.05 -6.16
CA SER A 146 -4.77 6.48 -7.35
C SER A 146 -5.53 7.55 -8.14
N ALA A 147 -6.29 8.40 -7.45
CA ALA A 147 -7.01 9.51 -8.06
C ALA A 147 -6.06 10.48 -8.77
N VAL A 148 -4.99 10.90 -8.09
CA VAL A 148 -3.98 11.77 -8.68
C VAL A 148 -3.30 11.12 -9.89
N ALA A 149 -2.92 9.83 -9.77
CA ALA A 149 -2.25 9.10 -10.86
C ALA A 149 -3.13 8.95 -12.10
N ILE A 150 -4.45 8.83 -11.94
CA ILE A 150 -5.41 8.69 -13.03
C ILE A 150 -5.77 10.08 -13.62
N LEU A 151 -5.97 11.09 -12.78
CA LEU A 151 -6.42 12.42 -13.21
C LEU A 151 -5.29 13.26 -13.80
N ALA A 152 -4.05 13.12 -13.32
CA ALA A 152 -2.90 13.90 -13.77
C ALA A 152 -2.68 13.86 -15.30
N PRO A 153 -2.71 12.70 -15.99
CA PRO A 153 -2.53 12.64 -17.44
C PRO A 153 -3.74 13.17 -18.23
N LEU A 154 -4.92 13.31 -17.58
CA LEU A 154 -6.14 13.74 -18.26
C LEU A 154 -6.31 15.27 -18.30
N ASN A 155 -5.41 16.04 -17.67
CA ASN A 155 -5.48 17.52 -17.57
C ASN A 155 -6.86 18.06 -17.14
N LEU A 156 -7.67 17.23 -16.46
CA LEU A 156 -9.05 17.58 -16.06
C LEU A 156 -9.13 18.50 -14.85
N GLY A 157 -8.02 18.89 -14.28
CA GLY A 157 -7.99 19.57 -12.97
C GLY A 157 -7.59 21.03 -12.96
N GLY A 158 -7.39 21.73 -14.06
CA GLY A 158 -7.09 23.18 -14.06
C GLY A 158 -5.89 23.62 -13.18
N ILE A 159 -5.22 22.68 -12.54
CA ILE A 159 -3.97 22.89 -11.81
C ILE A 159 -2.85 22.49 -12.76
N GLU A 160 -2.40 23.42 -13.56
CA GLU A 160 -1.09 23.32 -14.19
C GLU A 160 -0.06 23.23 -13.05
N VAL A 161 0.38 22.02 -12.73
CA VAL A 161 1.68 21.86 -12.09
C VAL A 161 2.68 22.43 -13.09
N ILE A 162 3.15 23.61 -12.85
CA ILE A 162 4.13 24.34 -13.65
C ILE A 162 5.37 23.43 -13.78
N SER A 163 5.36 22.55 -14.76
CA SER A 163 6.60 21.97 -15.28
C SER A 163 7.23 23.10 -16.08
N GLY A 164 8.36 23.63 -15.55
CA GLY A 164 9.08 24.74 -16.13
C GLY A 164 9.38 24.53 -17.61
N HIS A 165 8.52 25.02 -18.46
CA HIS A 165 8.80 25.24 -19.85
C HIS A 165 9.63 26.53 -19.89
N THR A 166 10.92 26.38 -20.04
CA THR A 166 11.78 27.50 -20.48
C THR A 166 11.21 28.04 -21.79
N PRO A 167 10.85 29.34 -21.86
CA PRO A 167 10.38 29.92 -23.10
C PRO A 167 11.47 29.76 -24.14
N GLY A 168 11.14 29.14 -25.25
CA GLY A 168 12.04 28.93 -26.37
C GLY A 168 12.68 30.24 -26.80
N ARG A 169 13.99 30.26 -26.83
CA ARG A 169 14.82 31.31 -27.38
C ARG A 169 14.49 31.44 -28.87
N GLY A 170 13.66 32.40 -29.18
CA GLY A 170 13.34 32.74 -30.56
C GLY A 170 14.63 33.03 -31.33
N THR A 171 14.92 32.17 -32.29
CA THR A 171 15.93 32.47 -33.33
C THR A 171 15.41 33.62 -34.15
N ALA A 172 15.88 34.82 -33.87
CA ALA A 172 15.79 35.95 -34.76
C ALA A 172 16.62 35.64 -36.03
N SER A 173 15.93 35.15 -37.06
CA SER A 173 16.47 35.13 -38.42
C SER A 173 16.53 36.55 -38.94
N GLY A 174 17.71 37.20 -38.82
CA GLY A 174 18.01 38.44 -39.48
C GLY A 174 18.16 38.23 -40.98
N ARG A 175 17.28 38.88 -41.73
CA ARG A 175 17.49 39.19 -43.16
C ARG A 175 18.78 40.02 -43.35
N ARG A 176 19.62 39.55 -44.20
CA ARG A 176 20.26 40.38 -45.26
C ARG A 176 20.67 39.48 -46.41
#